data_7a8aa637159f6d125312dfb5edbe233c
#
_entry.id   7a8aa637159f6d125312dfb5edbe233c
#
_cell.length_a   1.000
_cell.length_b   1.000
_cell.length_c   1.000
_cell.angle_alpha   90.00
_cell.angle_beta   90.00
_cell.angle_gamma   90.00
#
_symmetry.space_group_name_H-M   'P 1'
#
loop_
_entity.id
_entity.type
_entity.pdbx_description
1 polymer ?
#
loop_
_entity_poly.entity_id
_entity_poly.type
_entity_poly.pdbx_seq_one_letter_code
_entity_poly.pdbx_strand_id
1 'polypeptide(L)'
;VGLFISLTIFLGAGLISTHLMKSPLSVYALRVLAPGLLIVAVMAVIRGYFQGMGTMLPTAISQIIEQVFNAVISIVGASVLFGIGTKAGEKSGEELLGPAYGAAGSTLGTVIGSLSGLLFLLFVIFLYKNVIRKQLKRDRTQNVESYSFLLKALLLTAIPVVFSTAVYNINQIIDLTIFNHVMESQGYVEKEYMALQGIYTGKYDTLINVPMAIANALGTSLVPSLTAVVTAGTKKQVHSKINQTLRLTMVIAIPSCIGYFVLASPIMVLLYNDSSATPAHLLMAGAIVVVLYGLSSVTNSILHGLNYMTSPAKNAAAALGIHLVAFVLMMTVFKMNVYALVG
;
A
#
# COMPACT_ATOMS: atom_id res chain seq x y z
N VAL A 1 7.04 12.38 -14.92
CA VAL A 1 7.52 11.39 -13.92
C VAL A 1 6.85 10.05 -14.18
N GLY A 2 5.51 9.91 -14.12
CA GLY A 2 4.80 8.64 -14.28
C GLY A 2 5.14 7.90 -15.58
N LEU A 3 5.18 8.59 -16.71
CA LEU A 3 5.57 8.00 -18.00
C LEU A 3 7.01 7.48 -17.99
N PHE A 4 7.93 8.28 -17.44
CA PHE A 4 9.34 7.89 -17.33
C PHE A 4 9.52 6.63 -16.47
N ILE A 5 8.89 6.57 -15.30
CA ILE A 5 8.96 5.41 -14.41
C ILE A 5 8.32 4.19 -15.08
N SER A 6 7.15 4.34 -15.71
CA SER A 6 6.48 3.26 -16.45
C SER A 6 7.37 2.67 -17.54
N LEU A 7 7.99 3.52 -18.37
CA LEU A 7 8.92 3.07 -19.41
C LEU A 7 10.17 2.41 -18.83
N THR A 8 10.76 2.99 -17.77
CA THR A 8 11.95 2.45 -17.13
C THR A 8 11.67 1.04 -16.57
N ILE A 9 10.52 0.84 -15.92
CA ILE A 9 10.15 -0.49 -15.39
C ILE A 9 9.81 -1.45 -16.53
N PHE A 10 9.10 -1.02 -17.57
CA PHE A 10 8.76 -1.88 -18.69
C PHE A 10 10.00 -2.40 -19.44
N LEU A 11 10.92 -1.51 -19.75
CA LEU A 11 12.17 -1.84 -20.46
C LEU A 11 13.16 -2.55 -19.54
N GLY A 12 13.25 -2.12 -18.28
CA GLY A 12 14.12 -2.69 -17.25
C GLY A 12 13.60 -3.94 -16.56
N ALA A 13 12.38 -4.40 -16.86
CA ALA A 13 11.74 -5.53 -16.18
C ALA A 13 12.62 -6.78 -16.13
N GLY A 14 13.34 -7.10 -17.20
CA GLY A 14 14.27 -8.22 -17.24
C GLY A 14 15.44 -8.07 -16.29
N LEU A 15 16.07 -6.89 -16.25
CA LEU A 15 17.20 -6.61 -15.36
C LEU A 15 16.75 -6.60 -13.89
N ILE A 16 15.60 -6.00 -13.62
CA ILE A 16 15.02 -5.92 -12.27
C ILE A 16 14.69 -7.33 -11.77
N SER A 17 14.01 -8.16 -12.58
CA SER A 17 13.61 -9.51 -12.18
C SER A 17 14.79 -10.44 -11.96
N THR A 18 15.83 -10.38 -12.79
CA THR A 18 16.97 -11.29 -12.71
C THR A 18 18.00 -10.86 -11.67
N HIS A 19 18.38 -9.58 -11.63
CA HIS A 19 19.48 -9.11 -10.78
C HIS A 19 19.03 -8.57 -9.43
N LEU A 20 17.90 -7.85 -9.38
CA LEU A 20 17.42 -7.24 -8.14
C LEU A 20 16.53 -8.21 -7.36
N MET A 21 15.54 -8.83 -8.03
CA MET A 21 14.58 -9.71 -7.37
C MET A 21 15.03 -11.17 -7.29
N LYS A 22 16.07 -11.55 -8.06
CA LYS A 22 16.53 -12.96 -8.23
C LYS A 22 15.38 -13.92 -8.55
N SER A 23 14.38 -13.44 -9.26
CA SER A 23 13.21 -14.18 -9.70
C SER A 23 12.92 -13.86 -11.18
N PRO A 24 13.55 -14.57 -12.13
CA PRO A 24 13.45 -14.26 -13.56
C PRO A 24 12.02 -14.25 -14.08
N LEU A 25 11.16 -15.12 -13.56
CA LEU A 25 9.77 -15.23 -13.98
C LEU A 25 8.88 -14.07 -13.54
N SER A 26 9.31 -13.24 -12.58
CA SER A 26 8.62 -12.01 -12.17
C SER A 26 8.56 -10.96 -13.29
N VAL A 27 9.33 -11.12 -14.36
CA VAL A 27 9.30 -10.25 -15.55
C VAL A 27 7.91 -10.12 -16.14
N TYR A 28 7.10 -11.17 -16.14
CA TYR A 28 5.74 -11.16 -16.68
C TYR A 28 4.83 -10.22 -15.88
N ALA A 29 4.85 -10.33 -14.56
CA ALA A 29 4.07 -9.44 -13.67
C ALA A 29 4.54 -7.99 -13.75
N LEU A 30 5.87 -7.74 -13.78
CA LEU A 30 6.44 -6.40 -13.91
C LEU A 30 6.06 -5.70 -15.20
N ARG A 31 6.07 -6.41 -16.34
CA ARG A 31 5.67 -5.84 -17.63
C ARG A 31 4.18 -5.50 -17.68
N VAL A 32 3.34 -6.31 -17.03
CA VAL A 32 1.91 -6.02 -16.90
C VAL A 32 1.68 -4.81 -15.98
N LEU A 33 2.44 -4.69 -14.88
CA LEU A 33 2.30 -3.60 -13.92
C LEU A 33 2.73 -2.24 -14.50
N ALA A 34 3.75 -2.23 -15.34
CA ALA A 34 4.39 -1.00 -15.82
C ALA A 34 3.40 0.02 -16.44
N PRO A 35 2.49 -0.33 -17.38
CA PRO A 35 1.50 0.62 -17.89
C PRO A 35 0.52 1.10 -16.81
N GLY A 36 0.25 0.28 -15.78
CA GLY A 36 -0.58 0.65 -14.65
C GLY A 36 -0.03 1.85 -13.87
N LEU A 37 1.29 1.98 -13.76
CA LEU A 37 1.93 3.11 -13.09
C LEU A 37 1.63 4.46 -13.76
N LEU A 38 1.53 4.49 -15.09
CA LEU A 38 1.12 5.69 -15.81
C LEU A 38 -0.34 6.03 -15.51
N ILE A 39 -1.22 5.04 -15.51
CA ILE A 39 -2.65 5.19 -15.18
C ILE A 39 -2.80 5.76 -13.77
N VAL A 40 -2.11 5.16 -12.78
CA VAL A 40 -2.14 5.61 -11.38
C VAL A 40 -1.58 7.02 -11.24
N ALA A 41 -0.52 7.39 -11.97
CA ALA A 41 0.05 8.73 -11.92
C ALA A 41 -0.96 9.80 -12.40
N VAL A 42 -1.68 9.55 -13.49
CA VAL A 42 -2.74 10.45 -13.98
C VAL A 42 -3.91 10.51 -12.99
N MET A 43 -4.34 9.35 -12.50
CA MET A 43 -5.43 9.25 -11.52
C MET A 43 -5.11 10.00 -10.22
N ALA A 44 -3.88 9.93 -9.75
CA ALA A 44 -3.42 10.62 -8.54
C ALA A 44 -3.54 12.16 -8.67
N VAL A 45 -3.21 12.72 -9.83
CA VAL A 45 -3.37 14.15 -10.10
C VAL A 45 -4.84 14.56 -10.02
N ILE A 46 -5.72 13.78 -10.62
CA ILE A 46 -7.17 14.06 -10.61
C ILE A 46 -7.76 13.94 -9.20
N ARG A 47 -7.37 12.89 -8.46
CA ARG A 47 -7.76 12.74 -7.04
C ARG A 47 -7.26 13.93 -6.21
N GLY A 48 -6.00 14.33 -6.41
CA GLY A 48 -5.42 15.49 -5.74
C GLY A 48 -6.16 16.80 -6.03
N TYR A 49 -6.65 16.99 -7.26
CA TYR A 49 -7.48 18.13 -7.62
C TYR A 49 -8.79 18.16 -6.80
N PHE A 50 -9.55 17.07 -6.75
CA PHE A 50 -10.79 17.02 -5.98
C PHE A 50 -10.55 17.15 -4.47
N GLN A 51 -9.50 16.53 -3.94
CA GLN A 51 -9.11 16.65 -2.54
C GLN A 51 -8.72 18.08 -2.19
N GLY A 52 -7.96 18.76 -3.05
CA GLY A 52 -7.61 20.18 -2.90
C GLY A 52 -8.82 21.12 -2.95
N MET A 53 -9.89 20.75 -3.67
CA MET A 53 -11.17 21.43 -3.66
C MET A 53 -12.02 21.14 -2.41
N GLY A 54 -11.51 20.34 -1.46
CA GLY A 54 -12.21 19.98 -0.23
C GLY A 54 -13.29 18.88 -0.42
N THR A 55 -13.35 18.24 -1.59
CA THR A 55 -14.32 17.16 -1.86
C THR A 55 -13.63 15.82 -1.96
N MET A 56 -13.93 14.91 -1.02
CA MET A 56 -13.37 13.56 -0.97
C MET A 56 -14.22 12.52 -1.70
N LEU A 57 -15.49 12.87 -2.01
CA LEU A 57 -16.46 11.92 -2.55
C LEU A 57 -16.04 11.30 -3.90
N PRO A 58 -15.57 12.06 -4.91
CA PRO A 58 -15.10 11.47 -6.15
C PRO A 58 -13.92 10.51 -5.96
N THR A 59 -13.00 10.87 -5.05
CA THR A 59 -11.86 10.02 -4.70
C THR A 59 -12.33 8.71 -4.06
N ALA A 60 -13.22 8.77 -3.07
CA ALA A 60 -13.72 7.58 -2.37
C ALA A 60 -14.46 6.63 -3.33
N ILE A 61 -15.36 7.15 -4.17
CA ILE A 61 -16.09 6.33 -5.15
C ILE A 61 -15.10 5.70 -6.15
N SER A 62 -14.13 6.47 -6.67
CA SER A 62 -13.13 5.94 -7.59
C SER A 62 -12.32 4.79 -6.97
N GLN A 63 -12.00 4.86 -5.68
CA GLN A 63 -11.30 3.79 -4.96
C GLN A 63 -12.16 2.53 -4.80
N ILE A 64 -13.44 2.69 -4.51
CA ILE A 64 -14.37 1.55 -4.43
C ILE A 64 -14.47 0.85 -5.79
N ILE A 65 -14.67 1.61 -6.86
CA ILE A 65 -14.72 1.07 -8.23
C ILE A 65 -13.42 0.33 -8.56
N GLU A 66 -12.27 0.96 -8.30
CA GLU A 66 -10.94 0.38 -8.49
C GLU A 66 -10.82 -0.97 -7.76
N GLN A 67 -11.21 -1.05 -6.48
CA GLN A 67 -11.09 -2.27 -5.70
C GLN A 67 -12.05 -3.38 -6.14
N VAL A 68 -13.27 -3.04 -6.54
CA VAL A 68 -14.23 -4.03 -7.06
C VAL A 68 -13.70 -4.65 -8.35
N PHE A 69 -13.25 -3.83 -9.32
CA PHE A 69 -12.69 -4.33 -10.56
C PHE A 69 -11.37 -5.09 -10.33
N ASN A 70 -10.51 -4.58 -9.46
CA ASN A 70 -9.27 -5.26 -9.07
C ASN A 70 -9.59 -6.66 -8.53
N ALA A 71 -10.48 -6.79 -7.55
CA ALA A 71 -10.80 -8.08 -6.94
C ALA A 71 -11.33 -9.09 -7.97
N VAL A 72 -12.29 -8.71 -8.79
CA VAL A 72 -12.89 -9.60 -9.79
C VAL A 72 -11.87 -10.00 -10.86
N ILE A 73 -11.21 -9.01 -11.45
CA ILE A 73 -10.27 -9.25 -12.57
C ILE A 73 -8.99 -9.96 -12.10
N SER A 74 -8.51 -9.70 -10.88
CA SER A 74 -7.35 -10.42 -10.33
C SER A 74 -7.64 -11.91 -10.17
N ILE A 75 -8.81 -12.28 -9.66
CA ILE A 75 -9.18 -13.70 -9.48
C ILE A 75 -9.35 -14.39 -10.85
N VAL A 76 -10.11 -13.78 -11.75
CA VAL A 76 -10.36 -14.33 -13.09
C VAL A 76 -9.05 -14.39 -13.89
N GLY A 77 -8.29 -13.29 -13.91
CA GLY A 77 -7.03 -13.18 -14.63
C GLY A 77 -5.97 -14.17 -14.11
N ALA A 78 -5.85 -14.30 -12.79
CA ALA A 78 -4.97 -15.27 -12.18
C ALA A 78 -5.34 -16.70 -12.60
N SER A 79 -6.62 -17.08 -12.48
CA SER A 79 -7.10 -18.42 -12.82
C SER A 79 -6.89 -18.77 -14.30
N VAL A 80 -7.25 -17.87 -15.20
CA VAL A 80 -7.14 -18.07 -16.65
C VAL A 80 -5.66 -18.14 -17.07
N LEU A 81 -4.85 -17.17 -16.65
CA LEU A 81 -3.43 -17.15 -17.03
C LEU A 81 -2.63 -18.23 -16.35
N PHE A 82 -2.97 -18.64 -15.13
CA PHE A 82 -2.36 -19.82 -14.49
C PHE A 82 -2.56 -21.07 -15.36
N GLY A 83 -3.79 -21.33 -15.84
CA GLY A 83 -4.05 -22.48 -16.72
C GLY A 83 -3.29 -22.41 -18.05
N ILE A 84 -3.14 -21.21 -18.63
CA ILE A 84 -2.33 -21.02 -19.85
C ILE A 84 -0.84 -21.25 -19.54
N GLY A 85 -0.35 -20.71 -18.45
CA GLY A 85 1.05 -20.87 -18.01
C GLY A 85 1.41 -22.31 -17.70
N THR A 86 0.51 -23.07 -17.07
CA THR A 86 0.72 -24.51 -16.79
C THR A 86 0.88 -25.29 -18.08
N LYS A 87 -0.01 -25.08 -19.07
CA LYS A 87 0.11 -25.74 -20.38
C LYS A 87 1.38 -25.34 -21.14
N ALA A 88 1.83 -24.10 -20.98
CA ALA A 88 3.10 -23.63 -21.54
C ALA A 88 4.29 -24.29 -20.84
N GLY A 89 4.23 -24.41 -19.51
CA GLY A 89 5.24 -25.05 -18.68
C GLY A 89 5.43 -26.55 -19.00
N GLU A 90 4.33 -27.27 -19.19
CA GLU A 90 4.37 -28.69 -19.63
C GLU A 90 5.12 -28.87 -20.96
N LYS A 91 5.03 -27.90 -21.87
CA LYS A 91 5.73 -27.94 -23.16
C LYS A 91 7.19 -27.54 -23.06
N SER A 92 7.55 -26.64 -22.17
CA SER A 92 8.92 -26.12 -22.01
C SER A 92 9.74 -26.86 -20.94
N GLY A 93 9.10 -27.68 -20.13
CA GLY A 93 9.73 -28.33 -18.97
C GLY A 93 9.93 -27.41 -17.77
N GLU A 94 9.21 -26.26 -17.71
CA GLU A 94 9.39 -25.24 -16.70
C GLU A 94 8.13 -25.12 -15.82
N GLU A 95 8.11 -25.89 -14.72
CA GLU A 95 6.95 -26.01 -13.80
C GLU A 95 6.45 -24.67 -13.22
N LEU A 96 7.33 -23.69 -13.08
CA LEU A 96 7.02 -22.39 -12.46
C LEU A 96 6.32 -21.41 -13.41
N LEU A 97 6.14 -21.72 -14.69
CA LEU A 97 5.41 -20.86 -15.63
C LEU A 97 3.93 -20.69 -15.27
N GLY A 98 3.29 -21.72 -14.71
CA GLY A 98 1.91 -21.61 -14.22
C GLY A 98 1.75 -20.52 -13.17
N PRO A 99 2.47 -20.58 -12.04
CA PRO A 99 2.48 -19.50 -11.04
C PRO A 99 2.88 -18.14 -11.58
N ALA A 100 3.88 -18.06 -12.47
CA ALA A 100 4.33 -16.78 -13.04
C ALA A 100 3.25 -16.08 -13.89
N TYR A 101 2.56 -16.84 -14.73
CA TYR A 101 1.44 -16.35 -15.51
C TYR A 101 0.23 -16.02 -14.62
N GLY A 102 -0.01 -16.82 -13.57
CA GLY A 102 -1.03 -16.52 -12.56
C GLY A 102 -0.78 -15.18 -11.85
N ALA A 103 0.48 -14.90 -11.46
CA ALA A 103 0.89 -13.63 -10.89
C ALA A 103 0.70 -12.47 -11.86
N ALA A 104 1.06 -12.64 -13.13
CA ALA A 104 0.80 -11.63 -14.18
C ALA A 104 -0.71 -11.39 -14.36
N GLY A 105 -1.53 -12.44 -14.30
CA GLY A 105 -2.99 -12.35 -14.36
C GLY A 105 -3.60 -11.60 -13.18
N SER A 106 -3.11 -11.84 -11.98
CA SER A 106 -3.51 -11.06 -10.80
C SER A 106 -3.14 -9.59 -10.94
N THR A 107 -1.94 -9.30 -11.44
CA THR A 107 -1.46 -7.92 -11.68
C THR A 107 -2.30 -7.19 -12.72
N LEU A 108 -2.84 -7.89 -13.73
CA LEU A 108 -3.82 -7.32 -14.68
C LEU A 108 -5.04 -6.75 -13.97
N GLY A 109 -5.51 -7.41 -12.91
CA GLY A 109 -6.62 -6.89 -12.10
C GLY A 109 -6.32 -5.52 -11.49
N THR A 110 -5.12 -5.34 -10.97
CA THR A 110 -4.67 -4.04 -10.43
C THR A 110 -4.65 -2.96 -11.52
N VAL A 111 -4.16 -3.28 -12.71
CA VAL A 111 -4.09 -2.32 -13.83
C VAL A 111 -5.48 -1.95 -14.35
N ILE A 112 -6.36 -2.94 -14.54
CA ILE A 112 -7.74 -2.72 -15.02
C ILE A 112 -8.57 -2.03 -13.93
N GLY A 113 -8.37 -2.38 -12.66
CA GLY A 113 -8.96 -1.68 -11.53
C GLY A 113 -8.61 -0.18 -11.54
N SER A 114 -7.32 0.14 -11.65
CA SER A 114 -6.86 1.53 -11.73
C SER A 114 -7.39 2.24 -12.97
N LEU A 115 -7.49 1.56 -14.11
CA LEU A 115 -8.07 2.12 -15.33
C LEU A 115 -9.57 2.45 -15.14
N SER A 116 -10.32 1.57 -14.50
CA SER A 116 -11.75 1.81 -14.22
C SER A 116 -11.96 2.98 -13.25
N GLY A 117 -11.12 3.10 -12.22
CA GLY A 117 -11.08 4.27 -11.33
C GLY A 117 -10.75 5.57 -12.07
N LEU A 118 -9.78 5.55 -12.98
CA LEU A 118 -9.44 6.69 -13.83
C LEU A 118 -10.59 7.08 -14.76
N LEU A 119 -11.22 6.12 -15.44
CA LEU A 119 -12.35 6.37 -16.33
C LEU A 119 -13.52 7.01 -15.58
N PHE A 120 -13.83 6.54 -14.38
CA PHE A 120 -14.82 7.17 -13.52
C PHE A 120 -14.47 8.62 -13.19
N LEU A 121 -13.24 8.92 -12.81
CA LEU A 121 -12.78 10.27 -12.49
C LEU A 121 -12.83 11.20 -13.71
N LEU A 122 -12.45 10.72 -14.89
CA LEU A 122 -12.57 11.46 -16.14
C LEU A 122 -14.03 11.76 -16.48
N PHE A 123 -14.93 10.80 -16.24
CA PHE A 123 -16.37 11.00 -16.38
C PHE A 123 -16.87 12.10 -15.43
N VAL A 124 -16.46 12.08 -14.17
CA VAL A 124 -16.79 13.13 -13.20
C VAL A 124 -16.29 14.51 -13.67
N ILE A 125 -15.03 14.61 -14.12
CA ILE A 125 -14.50 15.89 -14.69
C ILE A 125 -15.33 16.35 -15.88
N PHE A 126 -15.73 15.44 -16.76
CA PHE A 126 -16.54 15.77 -17.91
C PHE A 126 -17.90 16.39 -17.48
N LEU A 127 -18.55 15.82 -16.48
CA LEU A 127 -19.80 16.37 -15.91
C LEU A 127 -19.57 17.74 -15.28
N TYR A 128 -18.44 17.93 -14.59
CA TYR A 128 -18.09 19.19 -13.91
C TYR A 128 -17.48 20.26 -14.83
N LYS A 129 -17.23 19.95 -16.10
CA LYS A 129 -16.60 20.84 -17.08
C LYS A 129 -17.24 22.24 -17.15
N ASN A 130 -18.56 22.31 -17.12
CA ASN A 130 -19.28 23.59 -17.19
C ASN A 130 -19.14 24.41 -15.90
N VAL A 131 -19.05 23.75 -14.75
CA VAL A 131 -18.83 24.40 -13.46
C VAL A 131 -17.40 24.97 -13.42
N ILE A 132 -16.41 24.18 -13.79
CA ILE A 132 -15.01 24.58 -13.87
C ILE A 132 -14.85 25.78 -14.84
N ARG A 133 -15.46 25.74 -16.00
CA ARG A 133 -15.43 26.85 -16.97
C ARG A 133 -16.06 28.14 -16.42
N LYS A 134 -17.18 28.02 -15.66
CA LYS A 134 -17.80 29.17 -15.02
C LYS A 134 -16.92 29.76 -13.92
N GLN A 135 -16.25 28.92 -13.13
CA GLN A 135 -15.31 29.35 -12.09
C GLN A 135 -14.12 30.09 -12.71
N LEU A 136 -13.50 29.52 -13.75
CA LEU A 136 -12.39 30.16 -14.48
C LEU A 136 -12.78 31.52 -15.09
N LYS A 137 -14.01 31.65 -15.61
CA LYS A 137 -14.51 32.94 -16.16
C LYS A 137 -14.80 33.99 -15.08
N ARG A 138 -15.08 33.55 -13.85
CA ARG A 138 -15.35 34.44 -12.70
C ARG A 138 -14.10 34.79 -11.90
N ASP A 139 -13.01 34.07 -12.16
CA ASP A 139 -11.74 34.33 -11.50
C ASP A 139 -11.19 35.70 -11.94
N ARG A 140 -11.02 36.60 -10.96
CA ARG A 140 -10.46 37.94 -11.13
C ARG A 140 -9.12 38.08 -10.44
N THR A 141 -8.45 36.98 -10.11
CA THR A 141 -7.16 36.97 -9.42
C THR A 141 -6.12 37.64 -10.31
N GLN A 142 -5.67 38.85 -9.91
CA GLN A 142 -4.67 39.62 -10.66
C GLN A 142 -3.24 39.11 -10.41
N ASN A 143 -2.99 38.58 -9.21
CA ASN A 143 -1.68 38.04 -8.85
C ASN A 143 -1.69 36.51 -8.99
N VAL A 144 -1.29 36.01 -10.14
CA VAL A 144 -1.09 34.58 -10.37
C VAL A 144 0.32 34.22 -9.91
N GLU A 145 0.41 33.26 -9.00
CA GLU A 145 1.69 32.74 -8.52
C GLU A 145 2.50 32.15 -9.68
N SER A 146 3.81 32.39 -9.67
CA SER A 146 4.68 31.86 -10.72
C SER A 146 4.76 30.33 -10.68
N TYR A 147 4.88 29.69 -11.85
CA TYR A 147 5.04 28.24 -11.93
C TYR A 147 6.24 27.72 -11.13
N SER A 148 7.32 28.51 -11.07
CA SER A 148 8.51 28.18 -10.29
C SER A 148 8.22 28.17 -8.79
N PHE A 149 7.44 29.14 -8.30
CA PHE A 149 7.01 29.17 -6.90
C PHE A 149 6.11 27.98 -6.55
N LEU A 150 5.12 27.70 -7.41
CA LEU A 150 4.21 26.56 -7.22
C LEU A 150 4.97 25.21 -7.24
N LEU A 151 5.92 25.04 -8.18
CA LEU A 151 6.74 23.84 -8.25
C LEU A 151 7.62 23.68 -7.01
N LYS A 152 8.25 24.77 -6.55
CA LYS A 152 9.08 24.76 -5.35
C LYS A 152 8.24 24.40 -4.10
N ALA A 153 7.07 25.01 -3.94
CA ALA A 153 6.16 24.70 -2.85
C ALA A 153 5.71 23.22 -2.88
N LEU A 154 5.34 22.72 -4.06
CA LEU A 154 4.99 21.31 -4.28
C LEU A 154 6.13 20.36 -3.92
N LEU A 155 7.35 20.63 -4.37
CA LEU A 155 8.51 19.78 -4.06
C LEU A 155 8.86 19.80 -2.58
N LEU A 156 8.83 20.96 -1.92
CA LEU A 156 9.12 21.08 -0.50
C LEU A 156 8.13 20.33 0.39
N THR A 157 6.87 20.22 -0.04
CA THR A 157 5.85 19.46 0.70
C THR A 157 5.85 17.97 0.31
N ALA A 158 6.01 17.65 -0.97
CA ALA A 158 5.94 16.28 -1.46
C ALA A 158 7.18 15.44 -1.09
N ILE A 159 8.39 16.00 -1.18
CA ILE A 159 9.63 15.23 -0.94
C ILE A 159 9.68 14.58 0.45
N PRO A 160 9.40 15.26 1.57
CA PRO A 160 9.40 14.62 2.88
C PRO A 160 8.37 13.49 3.02
N VAL A 161 7.18 13.68 2.43
CA VAL A 161 6.10 12.68 2.47
C VAL A 161 6.45 11.47 1.63
N VAL A 162 6.96 11.68 0.41
CA VAL A 162 7.43 10.60 -0.48
C VAL A 162 8.59 9.84 0.17
N PHE A 163 9.54 10.55 0.79
CA PHE A 163 10.65 9.92 1.49
C PHE A 163 10.17 9.05 2.67
N SER A 164 9.26 9.56 3.49
CA SER A 164 8.66 8.78 4.59
C SER A 164 7.99 7.51 4.07
N THR A 165 7.15 7.62 3.03
CA THR A 165 6.46 6.47 2.43
C THR A 165 7.45 5.50 1.79
N ALA A 166 8.51 6.01 1.13
CA ALA A 166 9.55 5.16 0.54
C ALA A 166 10.30 4.35 1.60
N VAL A 167 10.61 4.95 2.76
CA VAL A 167 11.25 4.23 3.88
C VAL A 167 10.38 3.05 4.34
N TYR A 168 9.07 3.24 4.51
CA TYR A 168 8.18 2.14 4.89
C TYR A 168 8.11 1.02 3.84
N ASN A 169 8.06 1.37 2.54
CA ASN A 169 7.98 0.35 1.48
C ASN A 169 9.31 -0.38 1.26
N ILE A 170 10.46 0.32 1.39
CA ILE A 170 11.78 -0.29 1.28
C ILE A 170 12.00 -1.28 2.43
N ASN A 171 11.49 -0.99 3.64
CA ASN A 171 11.59 -1.89 4.78
C ASN A 171 11.08 -3.29 4.44
N GLN A 172 9.90 -3.40 3.86
CA GLN A 172 9.31 -4.70 3.47
C GLN A 172 10.20 -5.48 2.48
N ILE A 173 10.82 -4.78 1.53
CA ILE A 173 11.74 -5.41 0.57
C ILE A 173 13.00 -5.91 1.27
N ILE A 174 13.55 -5.11 2.18
CA ILE A 174 14.74 -5.46 2.95
C ILE A 174 14.45 -6.67 3.84
N ASP A 175 13.32 -6.67 4.54
CA ASP A 175 12.92 -7.75 5.44
C ASP A 175 12.81 -9.08 4.69
N LEU A 176 12.13 -9.10 3.55
CA LEU A 176 12.02 -10.31 2.74
C LEU A 176 13.36 -10.77 2.16
N THR A 177 14.24 -9.83 1.80
CA THR A 177 15.59 -10.14 1.30
C THR A 177 16.46 -10.75 2.41
N ILE A 178 16.47 -10.16 3.61
CA ILE A 178 17.19 -10.66 4.76
C ILE A 178 16.63 -12.02 5.19
N PHE A 179 15.30 -12.15 5.22
CA PHE A 179 14.60 -13.40 5.54
C PHE A 179 15.08 -14.54 4.63
N ASN A 180 15.02 -14.35 3.31
CA ASN A 180 15.44 -15.37 2.34
C ASN A 180 16.91 -15.74 2.54
N HIS A 181 17.79 -14.76 2.68
CA HIS A 181 19.22 -15.01 2.82
C HIS A 181 19.57 -15.75 4.13
N VAL A 182 18.93 -15.38 5.24
CA VAL A 182 19.15 -16.06 6.53
C VAL A 182 18.57 -17.45 6.52
N MET A 183 17.38 -17.68 5.95
CA MET A 183 16.78 -19.01 5.84
C MET A 183 17.62 -19.94 4.98
N GLU A 184 18.14 -19.47 3.84
CA GLU A 184 19.09 -20.20 3.01
C GLU A 184 20.36 -20.56 3.80
N SER A 185 20.94 -19.62 4.53
CA SER A 185 22.14 -19.83 5.37
C SER A 185 21.91 -20.81 6.52
N GLN A 186 20.67 -20.96 6.98
CA GLN A 186 20.27 -21.95 7.99
C GLN A 186 19.96 -23.34 7.41
N GLY A 187 20.07 -23.51 6.08
CA GLY A 187 19.93 -24.78 5.40
C GLY A 187 18.50 -25.10 4.96
N TYR A 188 17.55 -24.14 4.98
CA TYR A 188 16.22 -24.34 4.42
C TYR A 188 16.25 -24.36 2.89
N VAL A 189 15.45 -25.23 2.30
CA VAL A 189 15.28 -25.30 0.85
C VAL A 189 14.41 -24.12 0.38
N GLU A 190 14.69 -23.58 -0.81
CA GLU A 190 13.98 -22.45 -1.40
C GLU A 190 12.45 -22.61 -1.34
N LYS A 191 11.95 -23.79 -1.64
CA LYS A 191 10.52 -24.10 -1.59
C LYS A 191 9.90 -23.92 -0.19
N GLU A 192 10.66 -24.23 0.86
CA GLU A 192 10.18 -24.12 2.25
C GLU A 192 10.07 -22.67 2.71
N TYR A 193 11.12 -21.87 2.52
CA TYR A 193 11.05 -20.47 2.94
C TYR A 193 10.13 -19.62 2.06
N MET A 194 9.99 -19.95 0.77
CA MET A 194 9.00 -19.34 -0.11
C MET A 194 7.56 -19.68 0.32
N ALA A 195 7.31 -20.90 0.80
CA ALA A 195 6.00 -21.25 1.36
C ALA A 195 5.69 -20.46 2.64
N LEU A 196 6.67 -20.29 3.54
CA LEU A 196 6.51 -19.47 4.74
C LEU A 196 6.29 -17.99 4.40
N GLN A 197 7.01 -17.46 3.43
CA GLN A 197 6.81 -16.11 2.91
C GLN A 197 5.40 -15.94 2.31
N GLY A 198 4.92 -16.95 1.58
CA GLY A 198 3.55 -17.00 1.06
C GLY A 198 2.48 -16.99 2.16
N ILE A 199 2.72 -17.67 3.29
CA ILE A 199 1.83 -17.59 4.47
C ILE A 199 1.83 -16.18 5.05
N TYR A 200 3.01 -15.57 5.20
CA TYR A 200 3.13 -14.21 5.71
C TYR A 200 2.42 -13.19 4.80
N THR A 201 2.79 -13.12 3.51
CA THR A 201 2.28 -12.10 2.59
C THR A 201 0.85 -12.38 2.14
N GLY A 202 0.49 -13.64 1.87
CA GLY A 202 -0.80 -14.01 1.30
C GLY A 202 -1.92 -14.20 2.31
N LYS A 203 -1.61 -14.56 3.57
CA LYS A 203 -2.64 -14.80 4.60
C LYS A 203 -2.58 -13.75 5.70
N TYR A 204 -1.45 -13.67 6.41
CA TYR A 204 -1.30 -12.77 7.54
C TYR A 204 -1.42 -11.30 7.13
N ASP A 205 -0.57 -10.83 6.23
CA ASP A 205 -0.51 -9.43 5.82
C ASP A 205 -1.84 -8.98 5.17
N THR A 206 -2.46 -9.84 4.39
CA THR A 206 -3.78 -9.58 3.80
C THR A 206 -4.85 -9.31 4.85
N LEU A 207 -4.89 -10.09 5.94
CA LEU A 207 -5.86 -9.91 7.01
C LEU A 207 -5.56 -8.67 7.86
N ILE A 208 -4.30 -8.46 8.21
CA ILE A 208 -3.88 -7.28 9.00
C ILE A 208 -4.15 -5.98 8.24
N ASN A 209 -4.00 -5.97 6.92
CA ASN A 209 -4.24 -4.80 6.10
C ASN A 209 -5.70 -4.32 6.09
N VAL A 210 -6.68 -5.18 6.38
CA VAL A 210 -8.10 -4.78 6.40
C VAL A 210 -8.39 -3.69 7.44
N PRO A 211 -8.17 -3.89 8.75
CA PRO A 211 -8.37 -2.83 9.75
C PRO A 211 -7.37 -1.68 9.59
N MET A 212 -6.17 -1.94 9.09
CA MET A 212 -5.18 -0.90 8.82
C MET A 212 -5.63 0.06 7.72
N ALA A 213 -6.28 -0.44 6.67
CA ALA A 213 -6.84 0.41 5.61
C ALA A 213 -7.91 1.37 6.15
N ILE A 214 -8.74 0.91 7.10
CA ILE A 214 -9.74 1.78 7.75
C ILE A 214 -9.05 2.85 8.60
N ALA A 215 -8.03 2.48 9.38
CA ALA A 215 -7.25 3.43 10.17
C ALA A 215 -6.57 4.50 9.28
N ASN A 216 -6.02 4.11 8.14
CA ASN A 216 -5.43 5.02 7.15
C ASN A 216 -6.48 5.97 6.55
N ALA A 217 -7.67 5.48 6.22
CA ALA A 217 -8.76 6.29 5.70
C ALA A 217 -9.23 7.34 6.72
N LEU A 218 -9.36 6.96 8.00
CA LEU A 218 -9.68 7.88 9.09
C LEU A 218 -8.57 8.94 9.27
N GLY A 219 -7.31 8.53 9.27
CA GLY A 219 -6.16 9.42 9.37
C GLY A 219 -6.11 10.44 8.24
N THR A 220 -6.21 9.99 6.99
CA THR A 220 -6.19 10.88 5.81
C THR A 220 -7.34 11.88 5.80
N SER A 221 -8.53 11.47 6.22
CA SER A 221 -9.70 12.36 6.30
C SER A 221 -9.56 13.43 7.40
N LEU A 222 -8.75 13.15 8.42
CA LEU A 222 -8.47 14.10 9.50
C LEU A 222 -7.64 15.30 9.01
N VAL A 223 -6.68 15.09 8.13
CA VAL A 223 -5.68 16.10 7.74
C VAL A 223 -6.31 17.43 7.30
N PRO A 224 -7.23 17.48 6.30
CA PRO A 224 -7.82 18.74 5.88
C PRO A 224 -8.64 19.41 6.97
N SER A 225 -9.43 18.63 7.74
CA SER A 225 -10.28 19.14 8.79
C SER A 225 -9.48 19.68 9.98
N LEU A 226 -8.35 19.05 10.30
CA LEU A 226 -7.45 19.50 11.35
C LEU A 226 -6.71 20.78 10.95
N THR A 227 -6.18 20.83 9.73
CA THR A 227 -5.50 22.03 9.20
C THR A 227 -6.43 23.26 9.24
N ALA A 228 -7.69 23.10 8.84
CA ALA A 228 -8.67 24.18 8.88
C ALA A 228 -8.89 24.72 10.31
N VAL A 229 -9.01 23.82 11.30
CA VAL A 229 -9.22 24.21 12.71
C VAL A 229 -7.95 24.83 13.31
N VAL A 230 -6.78 24.36 12.94
CA VAL A 230 -5.48 24.92 13.35
C VAL A 230 -5.34 26.36 12.83
N THR A 231 -5.67 26.58 11.56
CA THR A 231 -5.64 27.90 10.94
C THR A 231 -6.63 28.88 11.60
N ALA A 232 -7.79 28.38 12.05
CA ALA A 232 -8.78 29.18 12.79
C ALA A 232 -8.35 29.49 14.24
N GLY A 233 -7.25 28.93 14.74
CA GLY A 233 -6.67 29.24 16.06
C GLY A 233 -7.40 28.66 17.27
N THR A 234 -8.32 27.69 17.08
CA THR A 234 -9.19 27.17 18.15
C THR A 234 -8.60 25.90 18.77
N LYS A 235 -7.72 26.05 19.76
CA LYS A 235 -7.05 24.90 20.45
C LYS A 235 -8.02 23.84 20.95
N LYS A 236 -9.18 24.21 21.53
CA LYS A 236 -10.18 23.25 22.02
C LYS A 236 -10.73 22.36 20.90
N GLN A 237 -10.97 22.93 19.72
CA GLN A 237 -11.44 22.15 18.56
C GLN A 237 -10.36 21.24 17.99
N VAL A 238 -9.08 21.68 18.00
CA VAL A 238 -7.94 20.83 17.62
C VAL A 238 -7.89 19.59 18.51
N HIS A 239 -7.89 19.75 19.83
CA HIS A 239 -7.91 18.62 20.77
C HIS A 239 -9.13 17.72 20.58
N SER A 240 -10.31 18.30 20.36
CA SER A 240 -11.53 17.52 20.11
C SER A 240 -11.43 16.65 18.87
N LYS A 241 -10.91 17.21 17.77
CA LYS A 241 -10.72 16.49 16.50
C LYS A 241 -9.71 15.33 16.63
N ILE A 242 -8.58 15.59 17.28
CA ILE A 242 -7.55 14.57 17.55
C ILE A 242 -8.14 13.43 18.37
N ASN A 243 -8.78 13.75 19.51
CA ASN A 243 -9.36 12.75 20.39
C ASN A 243 -10.47 11.93 19.70
N GLN A 244 -11.32 12.59 18.90
CA GLN A 244 -12.38 11.89 18.14
C GLN A 244 -11.78 10.88 17.15
N THR A 245 -10.75 11.25 16.40
CA THR A 245 -10.13 10.37 15.41
C THR A 245 -9.39 9.22 16.09
N LEU A 246 -8.62 9.49 17.14
CA LEU A 246 -7.96 8.44 17.93
C LEU A 246 -9.00 7.45 18.50
N ARG A 247 -10.09 7.96 19.07
CA ARG A 247 -11.16 7.10 19.60
C ARG A 247 -11.80 6.23 18.53
N LEU A 248 -12.13 6.80 17.37
CA LEU A 248 -12.71 6.05 16.25
C LEU A 248 -11.76 4.96 15.75
N THR A 249 -10.48 5.27 15.61
CA THR A 249 -9.47 4.29 15.21
C THR A 249 -9.36 3.16 16.22
N MET A 250 -9.33 3.46 17.53
CA MET A 250 -9.23 2.44 18.58
C MET A 250 -10.49 1.58 18.68
N VAL A 251 -11.68 2.12 18.45
CA VAL A 251 -12.95 1.36 18.41
C VAL A 251 -12.91 0.28 17.32
N ILE A 252 -12.12 0.45 16.27
CA ILE A 252 -11.93 -0.55 15.20
C ILE A 252 -10.71 -1.42 15.50
N ALA A 253 -9.59 -0.83 15.85
CA ALA A 253 -8.32 -1.52 16.01
C ALA A 253 -8.32 -2.52 17.20
N ILE A 254 -8.88 -2.13 18.35
CA ILE A 254 -8.90 -3.00 19.55
C ILE A 254 -9.77 -4.25 19.34
N PRO A 255 -11.04 -4.16 18.88
CA PRO A 255 -11.82 -5.36 18.59
C PRO A 255 -11.22 -6.24 17.50
N SER A 256 -10.60 -5.64 16.47
CA SER A 256 -9.91 -6.40 15.42
C SER A 256 -8.71 -7.15 15.98
N CYS A 257 -7.90 -6.51 16.81
CA CYS A 257 -6.79 -7.15 17.51
C CYS A 257 -7.25 -8.35 18.36
N ILE A 258 -8.27 -8.16 19.19
CA ILE A 258 -8.83 -9.21 20.03
C ILE A 258 -9.42 -10.33 19.16
N GLY A 259 -10.15 -9.98 18.11
CA GLY A 259 -10.72 -10.92 17.15
C GLY A 259 -9.64 -11.78 16.47
N TYR A 260 -8.57 -11.18 15.98
CA TYR A 260 -7.45 -11.90 15.37
C TYR A 260 -6.70 -12.76 16.38
N PHE A 261 -6.56 -12.31 17.63
CA PHE A 261 -5.93 -13.09 18.68
C PHE A 261 -6.75 -14.33 19.08
N VAL A 262 -8.06 -14.17 19.30
CA VAL A 262 -8.92 -15.24 19.80
C VAL A 262 -9.41 -16.16 18.68
N LEU A 263 -9.73 -15.60 17.50
CA LEU A 263 -10.35 -16.32 16.38
C LEU A 263 -9.36 -16.65 15.25
N ALA A 264 -8.04 -16.60 15.50
CA ALA A 264 -7.03 -16.83 14.47
C ALA A 264 -7.23 -18.14 13.71
N SER A 265 -7.38 -19.27 14.42
CA SER A 265 -7.57 -20.58 13.79
C SER A 265 -8.90 -20.69 13.03
N PRO A 266 -10.07 -20.33 13.62
CA PRO A 266 -11.32 -20.27 12.85
C PRO A 266 -11.26 -19.38 11.60
N ILE A 267 -10.60 -18.22 11.67
CA ILE A 267 -10.45 -17.32 10.52
C ILE A 267 -9.63 -17.98 9.42
N MET A 268 -8.51 -18.63 9.76
CA MET A 268 -7.67 -19.31 8.77
C MET A 268 -8.40 -20.47 8.11
N VAL A 269 -9.16 -21.27 8.86
CA VAL A 269 -9.98 -22.35 8.30
C VAL A 269 -11.08 -21.79 7.41
N LEU A 270 -11.79 -20.76 7.85
CA LEU A 270 -12.95 -20.22 7.12
C LEU A 270 -12.54 -19.55 5.81
N LEU A 271 -11.49 -18.73 5.83
CA LEU A 271 -11.10 -17.91 4.68
C LEU A 271 -10.13 -18.61 3.73
N TYR A 272 -9.24 -19.46 4.25
CA TYR A 272 -8.16 -20.07 3.48
C TYR A 272 -8.23 -21.59 3.44
N ASN A 273 -9.23 -22.19 4.07
CA ASN A 273 -9.36 -23.65 4.24
C ASN A 273 -8.06 -24.28 4.77
N ASP A 274 -7.36 -23.56 5.67
CA ASP A 274 -6.07 -23.95 6.23
C ASP A 274 -6.17 -24.18 7.73
N SER A 275 -6.04 -25.45 8.12
CA SER A 275 -6.05 -25.88 9.52
C SER A 275 -4.65 -25.97 10.14
N SER A 276 -3.59 -25.60 9.42
CA SER A 276 -2.22 -25.63 9.94
C SER A 276 -2.02 -24.60 11.05
N ALA A 277 -1.12 -24.90 12.00
CA ALA A 277 -0.89 -24.04 13.17
C ALA A 277 -0.13 -22.75 12.81
N THR A 278 0.78 -22.79 11.83
CA THR A 278 1.69 -21.68 11.52
C THR A 278 0.95 -20.37 11.17
N PRO A 279 0.02 -20.32 10.19
CA PRO A 279 -0.67 -19.07 9.87
C PRO A 279 -1.55 -18.57 11.01
N ALA A 280 -2.17 -19.47 11.80
CA ALA A 280 -2.97 -19.07 12.96
C ALA A 280 -2.09 -18.44 14.05
N HIS A 281 -0.97 -19.06 14.40
CA HIS A 281 -0.01 -18.52 15.37
C HIS A 281 0.60 -17.19 14.90
N LEU A 282 0.87 -17.05 13.59
CA LEU A 282 1.37 -15.81 13.02
C LEU A 282 0.34 -14.67 13.17
N LEU A 283 -0.93 -14.97 12.91
CA LEU A 283 -2.02 -14.00 13.09
C LEU A 283 -2.22 -13.62 14.56
N MET A 284 -2.12 -14.59 15.49
CA MET A 284 -2.17 -14.31 16.92
C MET A 284 -1.02 -13.43 17.38
N ALA A 285 0.22 -13.76 16.99
CA ALA A 285 1.42 -12.99 17.35
C ALA A 285 1.37 -11.56 16.82
N GLY A 286 0.91 -11.39 15.58
CA GLY A 286 0.83 -10.09 14.92
C GLY A 286 -0.45 -9.30 15.16
N ALA A 287 -1.42 -9.82 15.92
CA ALA A 287 -2.69 -9.13 16.14
C ALA A 287 -2.52 -7.72 16.75
N ILE A 288 -1.54 -7.54 17.64
CA ILE A 288 -1.23 -6.24 18.27
C ILE A 288 -0.77 -5.17 17.27
N VAL A 289 -0.21 -5.58 16.14
CA VAL A 289 0.27 -4.68 15.08
C VAL A 289 -0.87 -3.79 14.57
N VAL A 290 -2.10 -4.30 14.54
CA VAL A 290 -3.29 -3.52 14.13
C VAL A 290 -3.47 -2.27 15.00
N VAL A 291 -3.30 -2.40 16.31
CA VAL A 291 -3.43 -1.28 17.26
C VAL A 291 -2.27 -0.32 17.13
N LEU A 292 -1.04 -0.84 17.09
CA LEU A 292 0.18 -0.04 16.98
C LEU A 292 0.23 0.73 15.66
N TYR A 293 -0.10 0.06 14.56
CA TYR A 293 -0.17 0.70 13.25
C TYR A 293 -1.27 1.76 13.17
N GLY A 294 -2.46 1.46 13.71
CA GLY A 294 -3.56 2.43 13.77
C GLY A 294 -3.16 3.71 14.52
N LEU A 295 -2.49 3.58 15.66
CA LEU A 295 -1.92 4.71 16.40
C LEU A 295 -0.89 5.47 15.59
N SER A 296 0.06 4.76 14.96
CA SER A 296 1.11 5.35 14.13
C SER A 296 0.53 6.12 12.96
N SER A 297 -0.41 5.52 12.20
CA SER A 297 -1.06 6.12 11.05
C SER A 297 -1.80 7.43 11.40
N VAL A 298 -2.60 7.40 12.47
CA VAL A 298 -3.33 8.60 12.93
C VAL A 298 -2.37 9.66 13.45
N THR A 299 -1.34 9.28 14.20
CA THR A 299 -0.32 10.22 14.71
C THR A 299 0.44 10.90 13.57
N ASN A 300 0.83 10.16 12.54
CA ASN A 300 1.43 10.74 11.34
C ASN A 300 0.48 11.73 10.64
N SER A 301 -0.80 11.39 10.52
CA SER A 301 -1.82 12.27 9.96
C SER A 301 -2.03 13.53 10.80
N ILE A 302 -1.98 13.43 12.13
CA ILE A 302 -2.02 14.59 13.04
C ILE A 302 -0.81 15.49 12.79
N LEU A 303 0.40 14.94 12.70
CA LEU A 303 1.61 15.72 12.44
C LEU A 303 1.52 16.44 11.08
N HIS A 304 1.01 15.78 10.04
CA HIS A 304 0.77 16.40 8.75
C HIS A 304 -0.27 17.54 8.84
N GLY A 305 -1.39 17.32 9.55
CA GLY A 305 -2.42 18.34 9.76
C GLY A 305 -1.95 19.55 10.60
N LEU A 306 -0.95 19.35 11.45
CA LEU A 306 -0.27 20.40 12.23
C LEU A 306 0.91 21.04 11.46
N ASN A 307 1.13 20.66 10.20
CA ASN A 307 2.23 21.14 9.34
C ASN A 307 3.64 20.70 9.78
N TYR A 308 3.76 19.62 10.58
CA TYR A 308 5.05 19.02 10.93
C TYR A 308 5.44 17.93 9.92
N MET A 309 5.66 18.32 8.65
CA MET A 309 5.87 17.39 7.53
C MET A 309 7.13 16.52 7.65
N THR A 310 8.18 17.03 8.30
CA THR A 310 9.47 16.32 8.43
C THR A 310 9.54 15.35 9.60
N SER A 311 8.67 15.51 10.61
CA SER A 311 8.69 14.67 11.82
C SER A 311 8.37 13.20 11.53
N PRO A 312 7.34 12.85 10.73
CA PRO A 312 7.10 11.47 10.33
C PRO A 312 8.27 10.84 9.60
N ALA A 313 8.96 11.59 8.72
CA ALA A 313 10.12 11.08 7.98
C ALA A 313 11.30 10.76 8.90
N LYS A 314 11.58 11.62 9.89
CA LYS A 314 12.64 11.37 10.89
C LYS A 314 12.29 10.16 11.76
N ASN A 315 11.05 10.06 12.20
CA ASN A 315 10.58 8.92 13.00
C ASN A 315 10.65 7.62 12.22
N ALA A 316 10.26 7.63 10.93
CA ALA A 316 10.35 6.46 10.05
C ALA A 316 11.80 6.01 9.85
N ALA A 317 12.73 6.95 9.64
CA ALA A 317 14.16 6.61 9.49
C ALA A 317 14.77 6.03 10.77
N ALA A 318 14.42 6.59 11.94
CA ALA A 318 14.87 6.07 13.24
C ALA A 318 14.26 4.67 13.50
N ALA A 319 12.98 4.51 13.24
CA ALA A 319 12.28 3.23 13.37
C ALA A 319 12.87 2.15 12.46
N LEU A 320 13.20 2.49 11.20
CA LEU A 320 13.87 1.57 10.28
C LEU A 320 15.20 1.06 10.82
N GLY A 321 16.03 1.96 11.39
CA GLY A 321 17.30 1.56 11.97
C GLY A 321 17.16 0.60 13.16
N ILE A 322 16.22 0.88 14.07
CA ILE A 322 15.91 0.02 15.21
C ILE A 322 15.34 -1.33 14.74
N HIS A 323 14.40 -1.28 13.80
CA HIS A 323 13.75 -2.47 13.23
C HIS A 323 14.76 -3.41 12.58
N LEU A 324 15.67 -2.90 11.73
CA LEU A 324 16.66 -3.74 11.05
C LEU A 324 17.58 -4.46 12.06
N VAL A 325 18.01 -3.78 13.11
CA VAL A 325 18.82 -4.41 14.17
C VAL A 325 18.02 -5.49 14.90
N ALA A 326 16.79 -5.18 15.31
CA ALA A 326 15.92 -6.13 15.99
C ALA A 326 15.59 -7.34 15.09
N PHE A 327 15.27 -7.10 13.83
CA PHE A 327 14.93 -8.13 12.85
C PHE A 327 16.10 -9.09 12.60
N VAL A 328 17.30 -8.57 12.37
CA VAL A 328 18.51 -9.40 12.22
C VAL A 328 18.77 -10.24 13.47
N LEU A 329 18.63 -9.67 14.67
CA LEU A 329 18.78 -10.42 15.92
C LEU A 329 17.71 -11.52 16.06
N MET A 330 16.44 -11.23 15.74
CA MET A 330 15.36 -12.22 15.77
C MET A 330 15.62 -13.37 14.80
N MET A 331 16.14 -13.08 13.62
CA MET A 331 16.42 -14.08 12.59
C MET A 331 17.66 -14.92 12.89
N THR A 332 18.76 -14.27 13.32
CA THR A 332 20.06 -14.95 13.46
C THR A 332 20.30 -15.55 14.85
N VAL A 333 19.99 -14.81 15.92
CA VAL A 333 20.24 -15.22 17.32
C VAL A 333 19.08 -16.05 17.86
N PHE A 334 17.84 -15.50 17.75
CA PHE A 334 16.65 -16.15 18.29
C PHE A 334 16.04 -17.20 17.34
N LYS A 335 16.46 -17.22 16.07
CA LYS A 335 15.98 -18.16 15.02
C LYS A 335 14.44 -18.24 14.95
N MET A 336 13.78 -17.07 15.03
CA MET A 336 12.31 -16.99 15.09
C MET A 336 11.63 -17.31 13.78
N ASN A 337 12.38 -17.57 12.70
CA ASN A 337 11.83 -17.94 11.39
C ASN A 337 10.82 -16.88 10.89
N VAL A 338 9.70 -17.30 10.30
CA VAL A 338 8.66 -16.43 9.78
C VAL A 338 8.05 -15.49 10.83
N TYR A 339 8.14 -15.84 12.11
CA TYR A 339 7.63 -14.98 13.20
C TYR A 339 8.45 -13.69 13.36
N ALA A 340 9.68 -13.66 12.94
CA ALA A 340 10.51 -12.45 12.95
C ALA A 340 9.95 -11.36 12.01
N LEU A 341 9.23 -11.75 10.94
CA LEU A 341 8.60 -10.79 10.00
C LEU A 341 7.42 -10.01 10.63
N VAL A 342 6.92 -10.46 11.78
CA VAL A 342 5.80 -9.83 12.50
C VAL A 342 6.28 -8.85 13.57
N GLY A 343 7.52 -9.01 14.05
CA GLY A 343 8.15 -8.16 15.07
C GLY A 343 8.78 -6.95 14.47
#